data_d03be8d300800cfe92a8320f03ef5f15
#
_entry.id   d03be8d300800cfe92a8320f03ef5f15
#
_cell.length_a   1.000
_cell.length_b   1.000
_cell.length_c   1.000
_cell.angle_alpha   90.00
_cell.angle_beta   90.00
_cell.angle_gamma   90.00
#
_symmetry.space_group_name_H-M   'P 1'
#
loop_
_entity.id
_entity.type
_entity.pdbx_description
1 polymer ?
#
loop_
_entity_poly.entity_id
_entity_poly.type
_entity_poly.pdbx_seq_one_letter_code
_entity_poly.pdbx_strand_id
1 'polypeptide(L)'
;MDDKYEGIISRFLRDDERLVLSEEREMPLVFESNGEANLDSLNKFISINSKKILEYVAKYGAVLFRGFGIASDEDFENTVLSIKGLRGISQAFMAEEGRIHAGKSKFVLHTNAVYKTGGTLYLGGFHSENYYSSDVPAYISFCCLEPSLMGGETGIINMEKVYQRLDADLKNKLEKTNFFVCKWLVSDVANRYKISEELIEKLCKRFKLPIVGEGRDKFILLYKPNVFEHPITKKRALQINLFELQNLNKELQKAFMNDYKGKAWFWHRFVWRMPKFILKILEYIYIMFASFFYSPKDSINILKSKVNTFIAARKIISYAPFNKTKVGILFNDQETKDLAGILRKYYSSCIWQKGDILLVDNRKVVHAGMPGAGDRLVRAMICNPMDMNYSHEENGVFDCKERVTDTVGFYMASGQLADEAMDENLSLSN
;
A
#
# COMPACT_ATOMS: atom_id res chain seq x y z
N MET A 1 -26.43 -16.14 -1.24
CA MET A 1 -25.16 -16.88 -1.10
C MET A 1 -25.50 -18.19 -0.42
N ASP A 2 -25.61 -19.28 -1.18
CA ASP A 2 -26.08 -20.57 -0.63
C ASP A 2 -24.95 -21.60 -0.46
N ASP A 3 -23.72 -21.14 -0.37
CA ASP A 3 -22.58 -22.04 -0.14
C ASP A 3 -22.42 -22.28 1.36
N LYS A 4 -23.15 -23.23 1.90
CA LYS A 4 -22.98 -23.71 3.27
C LYS A 4 -21.75 -24.62 3.32
N TYR A 5 -20.68 -24.09 3.86
CA TYR A 5 -19.52 -24.88 4.26
C TYR A 5 -19.70 -25.30 5.72
N GLU A 6 -19.44 -26.55 6.02
CA GLU A 6 -19.57 -27.07 7.38
C GLU A 6 -18.73 -26.24 8.36
N GLY A 7 -19.37 -25.62 9.33
CA GLY A 7 -18.71 -24.78 10.32
C GLY A 7 -18.30 -23.36 9.87
N ILE A 8 -18.57 -22.96 8.61
CA ILE A 8 -18.20 -21.64 8.08
C ILE A 8 -19.39 -20.91 7.50
N ILE A 9 -19.61 -19.68 7.95
CA ILE A 9 -20.68 -18.80 7.49
C ILE A 9 -20.10 -17.72 6.60
N SER A 10 -20.74 -17.43 5.45
CA SER A 10 -20.39 -16.29 4.61
C SER A 10 -21.43 -15.18 4.73
N ARG A 11 -20.96 -13.95 4.99
CA ARG A 11 -21.81 -12.77 5.18
C ARG A 11 -21.05 -11.48 4.88
N PHE A 12 -21.75 -10.35 4.86
CA PHE A 12 -21.08 -9.05 4.94
C PHE A 12 -20.95 -8.58 6.39
N LEU A 13 -20.07 -7.58 6.62
CA LEU A 13 -19.93 -6.95 7.93
C LEU A 13 -21.25 -6.31 8.37
N ARG A 14 -21.59 -6.52 9.63
CA ARG A 14 -22.66 -5.81 10.31
C ARG A 14 -22.24 -4.38 10.65
N ASP A 15 -23.21 -3.53 10.97
CA ASP A 15 -22.94 -2.13 11.31
C ASP A 15 -22.17 -1.97 12.63
N ASP A 16 -22.41 -2.86 13.60
CA ASP A 16 -21.69 -2.90 14.88
C ASP A 16 -20.23 -3.37 14.78
N GLU A 17 -19.85 -3.97 13.66
CA GLU A 17 -18.48 -4.36 13.36
C GLU A 17 -17.68 -3.27 12.64
N ARG A 18 -18.27 -2.10 12.44
CA ARG A 18 -17.67 -0.94 11.74
C ARG A 18 -17.56 0.24 12.68
N LEU A 19 -16.39 0.86 12.77
CA LEU A 19 -16.24 2.12 13.52
C LEU A 19 -16.87 3.30 12.76
N VAL A 20 -16.74 3.28 11.44
CA VAL A 20 -17.20 4.34 10.56
C VAL A 20 -18.16 3.75 9.53
N LEU A 21 -19.41 4.18 9.56
CA LEU A 21 -20.41 3.76 8.59
C LEU A 21 -20.31 4.56 7.28
N SER A 22 -20.52 3.88 6.16
CA SER A 22 -20.46 4.46 4.81
C SER A 22 -21.51 3.81 3.90
N GLU A 23 -21.51 4.15 2.61
CA GLU A 23 -22.35 3.47 1.61
C GLU A 23 -21.77 2.13 1.15
N GLU A 24 -20.49 1.86 1.45
CA GLU A 24 -19.84 0.59 1.13
C GLU A 24 -20.24 -0.50 2.14
N ARG A 25 -21.16 -1.38 1.72
CA ARG A 25 -21.74 -2.43 2.58
C ARG A 25 -21.26 -3.84 2.21
N GLU A 26 -20.73 -4.01 1.00
CA GLU A 26 -20.34 -5.33 0.47
C GLU A 26 -18.84 -5.64 0.64
N MET A 27 -18.06 -4.73 1.19
CA MET A 27 -16.64 -4.92 1.42
C MET A 27 -16.29 -4.75 2.89
N PRO A 28 -15.53 -5.71 3.48
CA PRO A 28 -15.16 -7.02 2.94
C PRO A 28 -16.31 -8.05 3.00
N LEU A 29 -16.22 -9.08 2.18
CA LEU A 29 -16.96 -10.32 2.40
C LEU A 29 -16.31 -11.07 3.57
N VAL A 30 -17.11 -11.53 4.53
CA VAL A 30 -16.63 -12.23 5.74
C VAL A 30 -16.91 -13.72 5.61
N PHE A 31 -15.88 -14.52 5.84
CA PHE A 31 -15.98 -15.92 6.19
C PHE A 31 -15.72 -16.05 7.69
N GLU A 32 -16.70 -16.52 8.43
CA GLU A 32 -16.68 -16.58 9.90
C GLU A 32 -16.88 -18.00 10.39
N SER A 33 -16.08 -18.40 11.38
CA SER A 33 -16.32 -19.65 12.08
C SER A 33 -17.64 -19.56 12.88
N ASN A 34 -18.49 -20.59 12.80
CA ASN A 34 -19.66 -20.69 13.66
C ASN A 34 -19.35 -21.18 15.09
N GLY A 35 -18.04 -21.26 15.43
CA GLY A 35 -17.52 -21.75 16.70
C GLY A 35 -17.02 -23.21 16.67
N GLU A 36 -17.29 -23.94 15.58
CA GLU A 36 -16.84 -25.33 15.39
C GLU A 36 -15.58 -25.42 14.50
N ALA A 37 -15.44 -24.50 13.53
CA ALA A 37 -14.32 -24.48 12.63
C ALA A 37 -13.09 -23.78 13.26
N ASN A 38 -11.95 -24.44 13.20
CA ASN A 38 -10.64 -23.99 13.68
C ASN A 38 -9.70 -23.68 12.50
N LEU A 39 -8.43 -23.44 12.79
CA LEU A 39 -7.39 -23.15 11.80
C LEU A 39 -7.24 -24.23 10.73
N ASP A 40 -7.27 -25.52 11.13
CA ASP A 40 -7.15 -26.64 10.17
C ASP A 40 -8.37 -26.70 9.24
N SER A 41 -9.56 -26.46 9.79
CA SER A 41 -10.80 -26.35 9.01
C SER A 41 -10.72 -25.20 8.01
N LEU A 42 -10.18 -24.03 8.42
CA LEU A 42 -9.96 -22.90 7.54
C LEU A 42 -8.98 -23.23 6.41
N ASN A 43 -7.83 -23.79 6.72
CA ASN A 43 -6.81 -24.12 5.73
C ASN A 43 -7.33 -25.15 4.71
N LYS A 44 -8.09 -26.15 5.17
CA LYS A 44 -8.77 -27.10 4.29
C LYS A 44 -9.81 -26.41 3.39
N PHE A 45 -10.66 -25.58 3.96
CA PHE A 45 -11.64 -24.79 3.23
C PHE A 45 -10.99 -23.92 2.15
N ILE A 46 -9.94 -23.18 2.52
CA ILE A 46 -9.18 -22.29 1.62
C ILE A 46 -8.56 -23.09 0.47
N SER A 47 -7.90 -24.21 0.77
CA SER A 47 -7.21 -25.02 -0.25
C SER A 47 -8.14 -25.59 -1.31
N ILE A 48 -9.38 -25.92 -0.91
CA ILE A 48 -10.42 -26.44 -1.82
C ILE A 48 -11.07 -25.31 -2.61
N ASN A 49 -11.27 -24.15 -1.99
CA ASN A 49 -12.05 -23.04 -2.54
C ASN A 49 -11.20 -21.86 -3.06
N SER A 50 -9.89 -22.04 -3.22
CA SER A 50 -8.94 -20.98 -3.54
C SER A 50 -9.37 -20.11 -4.73
N LYS A 51 -9.79 -20.73 -5.84
CA LYS A 51 -10.27 -20.01 -7.03
C LYS A 51 -11.47 -19.12 -6.72
N LYS A 52 -12.45 -19.66 -6.00
CA LYS A 52 -13.66 -18.93 -5.61
C LYS A 52 -13.38 -17.79 -4.63
N ILE A 53 -12.44 -18.00 -3.69
CA ILE A 53 -11.97 -16.95 -2.78
C ILE A 53 -11.34 -15.80 -3.56
N LEU A 54 -10.44 -16.09 -4.52
CA LEU A 54 -9.84 -15.05 -5.37
C LEU A 54 -10.86 -14.34 -6.25
N GLU A 55 -11.87 -15.05 -6.76
CA GLU A 55 -13.00 -14.43 -7.48
C GLU A 55 -13.81 -13.50 -6.56
N TYR A 56 -14.02 -13.86 -5.28
CA TYR A 56 -14.68 -12.99 -4.30
C TYR A 56 -13.82 -11.78 -3.93
N VAL A 57 -12.52 -11.95 -3.76
CA VAL A 57 -11.60 -10.83 -3.54
C VAL A 57 -11.65 -9.87 -4.73
N ALA A 58 -11.61 -10.38 -5.96
CA ALA A 58 -11.75 -9.56 -7.16
C ALA A 58 -13.12 -8.88 -7.26
N LYS A 59 -14.20 -9.58 -6.91
CA LYS A 59 -15.58 -9.04 -6.96
C LYS A 59 -15.81 -7.96 -5.91
N TYR A 60 -15.52 -8.26 -4.65
CA TYR A 60 -15.87 -7.41 -3.51
C TYR A 60 -14.73 -6.48 -3.06
N GLY A 61 -13.50 -6.68 -3.54
CA GLY A 61 -12.33 -5.89 -3.18
C GLY A 61 -11.56 -6.44 -1.99
N ALA A 62 -12.23 -7.08 -1.05
CA ALA A 62 -11.59 -7.72 0.10
C ALA A 62 -12.43 -8.87 0.67
N VAL A 63 -11.73 -9.81 1.32
CA VAL A 63 -12.30 -10.92 2.09
C VAL A 63 -11.70 -10.93 3.48
N LEU A 64 -12.52 -11.13 4.51
CA LEU A 64 -12.13 -11.24 5.90
C LEU A 64 -12.37 -12.67 6.40
N PHE A 65 -11.36 -13.31 6.95
CA PHE A 65 -11.49 -14.57 7.68
C PHE A 65 -11.48 -14.28 9.19
N ARG A 66 -12.51 -14.71 9.91
CA ARG A 66 -12.76 -14.35 11.31
C ARG A 66 -13.09 -15.56 12.19
N GLY A 67 -12.47 -15.62 13.36
CA GLY A 67 -12.85 -16.60 14.39
C GLY A 67 -12.21 -17.99 14.24
N PHE A 68 -11.11 -18.13 13.51
CA PHE A 68 -10.45 -19.43 13.27
C PHE A 68 -9.23 -19.72 14.17
N GLY A 69 -8.93 -18.86 15.14
CA GLY A 69 -7.89 -19.12 16.13
C GLY A 69 -6.46 -18.87 15.66
N ILE A 70 -6.25 -18.03 14.65
CA ILE A 70 -4.91 -17.64 14.18
C ILE A 70 -4.19 -16.87 15.28
N ALA A 71 -3.00 -17.33 15.68
CA ALA A 71 -2.30 -16.84 16.85
C ALA A 71 -0.83 -16.45 16.60
N SER A 72 -0.25 -16.86 15.48
CA SER A 72 1.16 -16.63 15.17
C SER A 72 1.41 -16.10 13.76
N ASP A 73 2.63 -15.62 13.53
CA ASP A 73 3.09 -15.19 12.20
C ASP A 73 3.11 -16.39 11.23
N GLU A 74 3.46 -17.59 11.71
CA GLU A 74 3.48 -18.82 10.95
C GLU A 74 2.07 -19.28 10.56
N ASP A 75 1.09 -19.19 11.46
CA ASP A 75 -0.31 -19.51 11.14
C ASP A 75 -0.81 -18.59 10.03
N PHE A 76 -0.51 -17.30 10.13
CA PHE A 76 -0.87 -16.31 9.12
C PHE A 76 -0.25 -16.62 7.76
N GLU A 77 1.08 -16.86 7.71
CA GLU A 77 1.79 -17.18 6.49
C GLU A 77 1.23 -18.44 5.82
N ASN A 78 1.09 -19.51 6.59
CA ASN A 78 0.57 -20.80 6.10
C ASN A 78 -0.87 -20.67 5.59
N THR A 79 -1.72 -19.91 6.27
CA THR A 79 -3.12 -19.69 5.86
C THR A 79 -3.18 -18.95 4.54
N VAL A 80 -2.43 -17.86 4.37
CA VAL A 80 -2.41 -17.11 3.12
C VAL A 80 -1.86 -17.94 1.97
N LEU A 81 -0.77 -18.70 2.21
CA LEU A 81 -0.16 -19.58 1.20
C LEU A 81 -1.00 -20.82 0.87
N SER A 82 -1.97 -21.18 1.72
CA SER A 82 -2.94 -22.24 1.42
C SER A 82 -3.92 -21.84 0.29
N ILE A 83 -4.03 -20.55 -0.03
CA ILE A 83 -4.78 -20.07 -1.18
C ILE A 83 -3.97 -20.37 -2.45
N LYS A 84 -4.35 -21.43 -3.16
CA LYS A 84 -3.70 -21.80 -4.44
C LYS A 84 -3.78 -20.64 -5.43
N GLY A 85 -2.63 -20.22 -5.95
CA GLY A 85 -2.50 -19.05 -6.82
C GLY A 85 -1.91 -17.83 -6.14
N LEU A 86 -1.79 -17.80 -4.81
CA LEU A 86 -1.00 -16.79 -4.13
C LEU A 86 0.47 -17.23 -3.99
N ARG A 87 1.36 -16.30 -4.28
CA ARG A 87 2.81 -16.44 -4.16
C ARG A 87 3.33 -15.29 -3.32
N GLY A 88 3.87 -15.60 -2.15
CA GLY A 88 4.45 -14.58 -1.28
C GLY A 88 5.64 -13.90 -1.93
N ILE A 89 5.76 -12.60 -1.72
CA ILE A 89 6.90 -11.80 -2.15
C ILE A 89 7.81 -11.57 -0.95
N SER A 90 9.04 -12.09 -1.03
CA SER A 90 10.07 -11.80 -0.02
C SER A 90 10.69 -10.44 -0.33
N GLN A 91 10.60 -9.49 0.61
CA GLN A 91 11.13 -8.16 0.42
C GLN A 91 12.22 -7.82 1.44
N ALA A 92 13.48 -7.95 1.06
CA ALA A 92 14.58 -7.30 1.75
C ALA A 92 14.44 -5.75 1.73
N PHE A 93 13.71 -5.25 0.76
CA PHE A 93 13.44 -3.86 0.45
C PHE A 93 12.63 -3.09 1.51
N MET A 94 11.75 -3.78 2.24
CA MET A 94 10.83 -3.12 3.19
C MET A 94 11.52 -2.65 4.49
N ALA A 95 12.75 -3.09 4.75
CA ALA A 95 13.48 -2.70 5.96
C ALA A 95 13.67 -1.18 6.10
N GLU A 96 13.75 -0.46 4.98
CA GLU A 96 13.99 0.98 4.99
C GLU A 96 12.75 1.84 5.14
N GLU A 97 11.60 1.28 4.82
CA GLU A 97 10.31 1.91 5.14
C GLU A 97 9.87 1.60 6.59
N GLY A 98 10.76 0.96 7.36
CA GLY A 98 10.50 0.53 8.71
C GLY A 98 9.63 -0.73 8.77
N ARG A 99 9.50 -1.45 7.65
CA ARG A 99 8.91 -2.79 7.61
C ARG A 99 10.03 -3.81 7.60
N ILE A 100 10.07 -4.63 8.62
CA ILE A 100 11.00 -5.75 8.76
C ILE A 100 10.21 -7.05 8.80
N HIS A 101 10.88 -8.14 8.43
CA HIS A 101 10.29 -9.46 8.55
C HIS A 101 9.92 -9.77 10.00
N ALA A 102 8.76 -10.37 10.19
CA ALA A 102 8.26 -10.76 11.50
C ALA A 102 8.76 -12.16 11.85
N GLY A 103 9.42 -12.27 12.99
CA GLY A 103 9.87 -13.55 13.51
C GLY A 103 10.75 -14.34 12.55
N LYS A 104 10.39 -15.62 12.34
CA LYS A 104 11.07 -16.55 11.41
C LYS A 104 10.37 -16.68 10.06
N SER A 105 9.25 -15.99 9.87
CA SER A 105 8.47 -16.02 8.63
C SER A 105 9.25 -15.46 7.46
N LYS A 106 9.08 -16.06 6.29
CA LYS A 106 9.75 -15.64 5.06
C LYS A 106 9.08 -14.42 4.41
N PHE A 107 7.76 -14.31 4.54
CA PHE A 107 6.96 -13.32 3.79
C PHE A 107 6.19 -12.36 4.69
N VAL A 108 6.06 -12.65 5.99
CA VAL A 108 5.32 -11.81 6.92
C VAL A 108 6.15 -10.61 7.35
N LEU A 109 5.51 -9.45 7.33
CA LEU A 109 6.11 -8.15 7.59
C LEU A 109 5.41 -7.44 8.75
N HIS A 110 6.15 -6.64 9.50
CA HIS A 110 5.57 -5.65 10.40
C HIS A 110 4.88 -4.54 9.60
N THR A 111 3.66 -4.15 9.97
CA THR A 111 2.94 -3.06 9.30
C THR A 111 3.40 -1.68 9.74
N ASN A 112 3.95 -1.56 10.94
CA ASN A 112 4.42 -0.30 11.50
C ASN A 112 5.93 -0.18 11.35
N ALA A 113 6.41 1.03 11.12
CA ALA A 113 7.82 1.31 11.29
C ALA A 113 8.26 0.93 12.71
N VAL A 114 9.48 0.42 12.86
CA VAL A 114 10.02 -0.10 14.15
C VAL A 114 9.90 0.91 15.29
N TYR A 115 9.92 2.20 14.97
CA TYR A 115 9.80 3.31 15.92
C TYR A 115 8.34 3.81 16.11
N LYS A 116 7.35 3.23 15.44
CA LYS A 116 5.92 3.55 15.64
C LYS A 116 5.29 2.49 16.53
N THR A 117 5.28 2.75 17.81
CA THR A 117 4.61 1.92 18.81
C THR A 117 3.30 2.57 19.26
N GLY A 118 2.29 1.76 19.55
CA GLY A 118 0.97 2.21 20.00
C GLY A 118 0.05 2.68 18.89
N GLY A 119 -1.06 3.30 19.27
CA GLY A 119 -2.06 3.80 18.35
C GLY A 119 -1.56 4.98 17.50
N THR A 120 -2.22 5.23 16.39
CA THR A 120 -1.91 6.38 15.53
C THR A 120 -2.88 7.53 15.76
N LEU A 121 -2.33 8.74 15.90
CA LEU A 121 -3.14 9.98 15.96
C LEU A 121 -3.55 10.46 14.56
N TYR A 122 -2.93 9.94 13.51
CA TYR A 122 -3.11 10.43 12.15
C TYR A 122 -4.01 9.50 11.36
N LEU A 123 -4.77 10.07 10.44
CA LEU A 123 -5.30 9.32 9.32
C LEU A 123 -4.13 8.99 8.39
N GLY A 124 -3.87 7.71 8.15
CA GLY A 124 -2.86 7.29 7.19
C GLY A 124 -3.22 7.74 5.77
N GLY A 125 -2.20 7.98 4.94
CA GLY A 125 -2.44 8.23 3.52
C GLY A 125 -2.93 6.95 2.84
N PHE A 126 -4.10 6.96 2.23
CA PHE A 126 -4.58 5.83 1.46
C PHE A 126 -3.71 5.58 0.23
N HIS A 127 -3.31 4.34 0.02
CA HIS A 127 -2.42 3.93 -1.06
C HIS A 127 -2.66 2.47 -1.45
N SER A 128 -2.29 2.13 -2.67
CA SER A 128 -2.04 0.75 -3.05
C SER A 128 -0.63 0.38 -2.62
N GLU A 129 -0.44 -0.82 -2.09
CA GLU A 129 0.86 -1.26 -1.60
C GLU A 129 1.89 -1.24 -2.72
N ASN A 130 3.09 -0.72 -2.41
CA ASN A 130 4.21 -0.58 -3.34
C ASN A 130 3.90 0.16 -4.65
N TYR A 131 2.81 0.91 -4.75
CA TYR A 131 2.46 1.61 -5.98
C TYR A 131 3.54 2.61 -6.45
N TYR A 132 4.34 3.10 -5.54
CA TYR A 132 5.49 3.98 -5.78
C TYR A 132 6.76 3.24 -6.24
N SER A 133 6.76 1.91 -6.28
CA SER A 133 7.88 1.05 -6.71
C SER A 133 7.63 0.42 -8.08
N SER A 134 8.61 -0.31 -8.59
CA SER A 134 8.45 -1.13 -9.79
C SER A 134 7.60 -2.38 -9.55
N ASP A 135 7.49 -2.81 -8.28
CA ASP A 135 6.83 -4.05 -7.88
C ASP A 135 5.56 -3.78 -7.11
N VAL A 136 4.45 -3.76 -7.82
CA VAL A 136 3.12 -3.62 -7.21
C VAL A 136 2.56 -5.02 -7.00
N PRO A 137 2.27 -5.45 -5.76
CA PRO A 137 1.64 -6.74 -5.54
C PRO A 137 0.17 -6.72 -5.99
N ALA A 138 -0.32 -7.84 -6.53
CA ALA A 138 -1.74 -8.00 -6.85
C ALA A 138 -2.60 -8.05 -5.58
N TYR A 139 -2.07 -8.63 -4.52
CA TYR A 139 -2.78 -8.82 -3.27
C TYR A 139 -1.93 -8.40 -2.08
N ILE A 140 -2.60 -7.85 -1.07
CA ILE A 140 -2.05 -7.67 0.26
C ILE A 140 -2.96 -8.31 1.28
N SER A 141 -2.38 -8.98 2.26
CA SER A 141 -3.11 -9.56 3.38
C SER A 141 -2.65 -8.94 4.68
N PHE A 142 -3.57 -8.71 5.59
CA PHE A 142 -3.31 -8.22 6.94
C PHE A 142 -3.80 -9.24 7.96
N CYS A 143 -3.03 -9.47 9.03
CA CYS A 143 -3.45 -10.30 10.16
C CYS A 143 -3.38 -9.51 11.46
N CYS A 144 -4.46 -9.53 12.23
CA CYS A 144 -4.52 -8.90 13.53
C CYS A 144 -4.18 -9.91 14.64
N LEU A 145 -2.94 -9.87 15.15
CA LEU A 145 -2.54 -10.68 16.29
C LEU A 145 -2.94 -10.04 17.63
N GLU A 146 -3.01 -8.70 17.68
CA GLU A 146 -3.47 -7.95 18.84
C GLU A 146 -4.22 -6.69 18.37
N PRO A 147 -5.53 -6.59 18.65
CA PRO A 147 -6.32 -5.42 18.27
C PRO A 147 -6.03 -4.24 19.19
N SER A 148 -6.15 -3.02 18.68
CA SER A 148 -6.09 -1.80 19.48
C SER A 148 -7.19 -1.77 20.53
N LEU A 149 -6.92 -1.10 21.65
CA LEU A 149 -7.95 -0.83 22.66
C LEU A 149 -9.12 0.01 22.10
N MET A 150 -8.83 0.90 21.14
CA MET A 150 -9.81 1.77 20.51
C MET A 150 -9.37 2.10 19.08
N GLY A 151 -10.23 1.92 18.10
CA GLY A 151 -9.95 2.19 16.69
C GLY A 151 -8.81 1.34 16.13
N GLY A 152 -7.93 1.95 15.34
CA GLY A 152 -6.74 1.28 14.80
C GLY A 152 -7.04 0.24 13.74
N GLU A 153 -8.21 0.27 13.14
CA GLU A 153 -8.58 -0.59 12.03
C GLU A 153 -7.73 -0.30 10.78
N THR A 154 -7.77 -1.21 9.82
CA THR A 154 -7.29 -0.93 8.47
C THR A 154 -8.46 -0.44 7.62
N GLY A 155 -8.38 0.83 7.24
CA GLY A 155 -9.34 1.43 6.32
C GLY A 155 -9.05 0.98 4.89
N ILE A 156 -10.10 0.70 4.13
CA ILE A 156 -10.04 0.29 2.73
C ILE A 156 -11.04 1.09 1.91
N ILE A 157 -10.68 1.43 0.66
CA ILE A 157 -11.56 2.16 -0.26
C ILE A 157 -11.58 1.45 -1.62
N ASN A 158 -12.78 1.19 -2.13
CA ASN A 158 -12.97 0.55 -3.43
C ASN A 158 -12.82 1.58 -4.56
N MET A 159 -11.67 1.60 -5.20
CA MET A 159 -11.32 2.57 -6.25
C MET A 159 -12.01 2.32 -7.59
N GLU A 160 -12.57 1.13 -7.81
CA GLU A 160 -13.44 0.84 -8.93
C GLU A 160 -14.78 1.59 -8.79
N LYS A 161 -15.41 1.51 -7.58
CA LYS A 161 -16.62 2.27 -7.27
C LYS A 161 -16.37 3.78 -7.26
N VAL A 162 -15.22 4.21 -6.76
CA VAL A 162 -14.79 5.63 -6.81
C VAL A 162 -14.71 6.09 -8.26
N TYR A 163 -13.98 5.37 -9.12
CA TYR A 163 -13.84 5.73 -10.53
C TYR A 163 -15.21 5.82 -11.24
N GLN A 164 -16.12 4.87 -10.98
CA GLN A 164 -17.47 4.89 -11.58
C GLN A 164 -18.25 6.17 -11.26
N ARG A 165 -18.00 6.79 -10.11
CA ARG A 165 -18.68 8.00 -9.61
C ARG A 165 -18.06 9.32 -10.05
N LEU A 166 -16.85 9.29 -10.60
CA LEU A 166 -16.27 10.50 -11.17
C LEU A 166 -17.14 11.01 -12.33
N ASP A 167 -17.18 12.33 -12.51
CA ASP A 167 -17.82 12.93 -13.68
C ASP A 167 -17.07 12.56 -14.98
N ALA A 168 -17.71 12.79 -16.11
CA ALA A 168 -17.18 12.41 -17.42
C ALA A 168 -15.91 13.18 -17.78
N ASP A 169 -15.83 14.46 -17.41
CA ASP A 169 -14.70 15.33 -17.74
C ASP A 169 -13.46 14.91 -16.96
N LEU A 170 -13.61 14.61 -15.66
CA LEU A 170 -12.52 14.12 -14.82
C LEU A 170 -12.05 12.72 -15.25
N LYS A 171 -12.95 11.80 -15.59
CA LYS A 171 -12.61 10.51 -16.19
C LYS A 171 -11.76 10.68 -17.44
N ASN A 172 -12.26 11.48 -18.37
CA ASN A 172 -11.59 11.74 -19.63
C ASN A 172 -10.20 12.38 -19.43
N LYS A 173 -10.09 13.32 -18.48
CA LYS A 173 -8.86 13.96 -18.08
C LYS A 173 -7.84 12.92 -17.53
N LEU A 174 -8.27 12.03 -16.66
CA LEU A 174 -7.43 11.02 -16.04
C LEU A 174 -7.00 9.90 -17.01
N GLU A 175 -7.83 9.57 -17.99
CA GLU A 175 -7.55 8.52 -18.96
C GLU A 175 -6.68 8.99 -20.12
N LYS A 176 -6.81 10.23 -20.56
CA LYS A 176 -6.20 10.67 -21.82
C LYS A 176 -4.72 11.03 -21.75
N THR A 177 -4.29 11.68 -20.70
CA THR A 177 -2.96 12.29 -20.69
C THR A 177 -2.20 12.21 -19.39
N ASN A 178 -2.79 11.62 -18.36
CA ASN A 178 -2.28 11.78 -17.02
C ASN A 178 -1.86 10.45 -16.41
N PHE A 179 -0.70 10.45 -15.81
CA PHE A 179 -0.17 9.35 -15.04
C PHE A 179 0.61 9.89 -13.83
N PHE A 180 0.68 9.06 -12.84
CA PHE A 180 1.43 9.34 -11.62
C PHE A 180 2.91 9.01 -11.84
N VAL A 181 3.80 9.87 -11.35
CA VAL A 181 5.25 9.64 -11.44
C VAL A 181 5.82 9.43 -10.06
N CYS A 182 6.36 8.26 -9.83
CA CYS A 182 7.25 7.99 -8.70
C CYS A 182 8.69 8.29 -9.11
N LYS A 183 9.50 8.79 -8.17
CA LYS A 183 10.90 9.13 -8.43
C LYS A 183 11.78 8.60 -7.33
N TRP A 184 12.93 8.07 -7.73
CA TRP A 184 13.96 7.59 -6.81
C TRP A 184 15.30 8.21 -7.16
N LEU A 185 16.00 8.73 -6.17
CA LEU A 185 17.35 9.23 -6.37
C LEU A 185 18.29 8.03 -6.61
N VAL A 186 19.09 8.08 -7.69
CA VAL A 186 20.01 6.99 -8.05
C VAL A 186 20.96 6.67 -6.91
N SER A 187 21.54 7.71 -6.27
CA SER A 187 22.44 7.53 -5.13
C SER A 187 21.75 6.91 -3.90
N ASP A 188 20.47 7.21 -3.66
CA ASP A 188 19.73 6.58 -2.57
C ASP A 188 19.49 5.09 -2.86
N VAL A 189 19.16 4.75 -4.11
CA VAL A 189 19.01 3.36 -4.55
C VAL A 189 20.33 2.61 -4.45
N ALA A 190 21.45 3.22 -4.91
CA ALA A 190 22.78 2.65 -4.82
C ALA A 190 23.19 2.32 -3.38
N ASN A 191 23.01 3.30 -2.49
CA ASN A 191 23.30 3.13 -1.06
C ASN A 191 22.41 2.05 -0.41
N ARG A 192 21.17 2.01 -0.82
CA ARG A 192 20.15 1.09 -0.32
C ARG A 192 20.51 -0.36 -0.63
N TYR A 193 20.85 -0.62 -1.88
CA TYR A 193 21.15 -1.99 -2.35
C TYR A 193 22.64 -2.34 -2.29
N LYS A 194 23.48 -1.40 -1.86
CA LYS A 194 24.94 -1.56 -1.78
C LYS A 194 25.59 -1.94 -3.13
N ILE A 195 25.07 -1.38 -4.21
CA ILE A 195 25.57 -1.54 -5.58
C ILE A 195 26.03 -0.18 -6.14
N SER A 196 26.80 -0.19 -7.22
CA SER A 196 27.28 1.06 -7.83
C SER A 196 26.18 1.80 -8.58
N GLU A 197 26.28 3.13 -8.69
CA GLU A 197 25.36 3.94 -9.50
C GLU A 197 25.40 3.53 -10.98
N GLU A 198 26.58 3.17 -11.50
CA GLU A 198 26.76 2.71 -12.88
C GLU A 198 25.98 1.41 -13.15
N LEU A 199 25.96 0.48 -12.18
CA LEU A 199 25.19 -0.75 -12.29
C LEU A 199 23.67 -0.42 -12.33
N ILE A 200 23.22 0.50 -11.48
CA ILE A 200 21.82 0.94 -11.51
C ILE A 200 21.48 1.56 -12.85
N GLU A 201 22.34 2.39 -13.42
CA GLU A 201 22.11 3.00 -14.73
C GLU A 201 22.03 1.95 -15.85
N LYS A 202 22.91 0.92 -15.83
CA LYS A 202 22.82 -0.22 -16.75
C LYS A 202 21.49 -0.97 -16.61
N LEU A 203 21.07 -1.24 -15.37
CA LEU A 203 19.80 -1.91 -15.08
C LEU A 203 18.61 -1.07 -15.54
N CYS A 204 18.60 0.23 -15.27
CA CYS A 204 17.56 1.12 -15.74
C CYS A 204 17.46 1.13 -17.27
N LYS A 205 18.61 1.12 -17.98
CA LYS A 205 18.63 1.02 -19.44
C LYS A 205 18.06 -0.32 -19.93
N ARG A 206 18.45 -1.44 -19.30
CA ARG A 206 17.93 -2.78 -19.61
C ARG A 206 16.41 -2.86 -19.44
N PHE A 207 15.89 -2.29 -18.36
CA PHE A 207 14.46 -2.31 -18.03
C PHE A 207 13.67 -1.09 -18.55
N LYS A 208 14.31 -0.26 -19.40
CA LYS A 208 13.70 0.93 -20.01
C LYS A 208 13.13 1.92 -18.99
N LEU A 209 13.75 2.03 -17.81
CA LEU A 209 13.39 3.01 -16.79
C LEU A 209 14.14 4.33 -17.09
N PRO A 210 13.42 5.44 -17.33
CA PRO A 210 14.05 6.72 -17.62
C PRO A 210 14.85 7.23 -16.43
N ILE A 211 16.05 7.74 -16.69
CA ILE A 211 16.83 8.51 -15.73
C ILE A 211 16.85 9.96 -16.21
N VAL A 212 16.58 10.89 -15.30
CA VAL A 212 16.65 12.33 -15.53
C VAL A 212 17.57 13.00 -14.54
N GLY A 213 18.20 14.10 -14.96
CA GLY A 213 19.14 14.84 -14.13
C GLY A 213 20.58 14.47 -14.38
N GLU A 214 21.50 15.14 -13.70
CA GLU A 214 22.94 15.00 -13.88
C GLU A 214 23.68 14.91 -12.52
N GLY A 215 24.84 14.27 -12.51
CA GLY A 215 25.68 14.16 -11.33
C GLY A 215 24.93 13.51 -10.17
N ARG A 216 24.92 14.18 -9.01
CA ARG A 216 24.25 13.70 -7.79
C ARG A 216 22.73 13.86 -7.79
N ASP A 217 22.18 14.55 -8.78
CA ASP A 217 20.75 14.84 -8.90
C ASP A 217 20.07 13.94 -9.96
N LYS A 218 20.59 12.75 -10.20
CA LYS A 218 20.02 11.73 -11.10
C LYS A 218 18.85 11.04 -10.42
N PHE A 219 17.69 10.94 -11.11
CA PHE A 219 16.51 10.26 -10.63
C PHE A 219 16.01 9.22 -11.61
N ILE A 220 15.67 8.06 -11.10
CA ILE A 220 14.90 7.05 -11.81
C ILE A 220 13.43 7.49 -11.76
N LEU A 221 12.76 7.50 -12.91
CA LEU A 221 11.34 7.81 -13.01
C LEU A 221 10.54 6.52 -13.27
N LEU A 222 9.51 6.32 -12.45
CA LEU A 222 8.54 5.25 -12.60
C LEU A 222 7.19 5.86 -12.94
N TYR A 223 6.71 5.60 -14.15
CA TYR A 223 5.43 6.09 -14.62
C TYR A 223 4.32 5.09 -14.27
N LYS A 224 3.31 5.56 -13.55
CA LYS A 224 2.17 4.75 -13.10
C LYS A 224 0.87 5.28 -13.70
N PRO A 225 0.01 4.42 -14.23
CA PRO A 225 -1.27 4.85 -14.76
C PRO A 225 -2.18 5.38 -13.64
N ASN A 226 -2.99 6.40 -13.94
CA ASN A 226 -4.02 6.86 -13.02
C ASN A 226 -5.26 5.98 -13.05
N VAL A 227 -5.49 5.32 -14.18
CA VAL A 227 -6.61 4.42 -14.39
C VAL A 227 -6.12 3.16 -15.08
N PHE A 228 -6.53 2.00 -14.59
CA PHE A 228 -6.29 0.75 -15.29
C PHE A 228 -7.54 -0.13 -15.32
N GLU A 229 -7.57 -1.07 -16.24
CA GLU A 229 -8.61 -2.08 -16.31
C GLU A 229 -8.22 -3.29 -15.47
N HIS A 230 -9.09 -3.65 -14.53
CA HIS A 230 -8.84 -4.79 -13.65
C HIS A 230 -8.86 -6.12 -14.43
N PRO A 231 -7.83 -6.98 -14.31
CA PRO A 231 -7.68 -8.14 -15.19
C PRO A 231 -8.80 -9.18 -15.06
N ILE A 232 -9.46 -9.25 -13.90
CA ILE A 232 -10.54 -10.23 -13.63
C ILE A 232 -11.91 -9.60 -13.86
N THR A 233 -12.20 -8.44 -13.25
CA THR A 233 -13.53 -7.82 -13.33
C THR A 233 -13.77 -7.05 -14.62
N LYS A 234 -12.71 -6.75 -15.39
CA LYS A 234 -12.73 -5.92 -16.60
C LYS A 234 -13.31 -4.52 -16.38
N LYS A 235 -13.31 -4.05 -15.14
CA LYS A 235 -13.76 -2.72 -14.78
C LYS A 235 -12.56 -1.80 -14.54
N ARG A 236 -12.76 -0.52 -14.80
CA ARG A 236 -11.74 0.51 -14.59
C ARG A 236 -11.66 0.91 -13.12
N ALA A 237 -10.46 1.02 -12.60
CA ALA A 237 -10.15 1.43 -11.25
C ALA A 237 -9.23 2.65 -11.26
N LEU A 238 -9.50 3.62 -10.39
CA LEU A 238 -8.65 4.77 -10.19
C LEU A 238 -7.42 4.38 -9.35
N GLN A 239 -6.23 4.78 -9.79
CA GLN A 239 -4.98 4.58 -9.06
C GLN A 239 -4.43 5.91 -8.60
N ILE A 240 -4.44 6.13 -7.30
CA ILE A 240 -3.89 7.33 -6.68
C ILE A 240 -3.16 6.96 -5.39
N ASN A 241 -2.13 7.73 -5.07
CA ASN A 241 -1.43 7.64 -3.80
C ASN A 241 -1.62 8.94 -3.02
N LEU A 242 -2.39 8.87 -1.92
CA LEU A 242 -2.70 10.05 -1.12
C LEU A 242 -1.52 10.59 -0.31
N PHE A 243 -0.44 9.84 -0.15
CA PHE A 243 0.80 10.37 0.42
C PHE A 243 1.36 11.52 -0.41
N GLU A 244 1.25 11.42 -1.72
CA GLU A 244 1.72 12.44 -2.68
C GLU A 244 0.66 13.56 -2.88
N LEU A 245 -0.61 13.26 -2.68
CA LEU A 245 -1.74 14.16 -2.87
C LEU A 245 -2.17 14.83 -1.56
N GLN A 246 -1.29 15.65 -0.99
CA GLN A 246 -1.50 16.24 0.35
C GLN A 246 -2.79 17.04 0.50
N ASN A 247 -3.24 17.74 -0.56
CA ASN A 247 -4.49 18.50 -0.51
C ASN A 247 -5.70 17.56 -0.42
N LEU A 248 -5.71 16.50 -1.24
CA LEU A 248 -6.76 15.50 -1.22
C LEU A 248 -6.80 14.76 0.13
N ASN A 249 -5.63 14.37 0.65
CA ASN A 249 -5.54 13.74 1.97
C ASN A 249 -6.10 14.63 3.08
N LYS A 250 -5.85 15.95 3.00
CA LYS A 250 -6.40 16.92 3.95
C LYS A 250 -7.93 17.03 3.86
N GLU A 251 -8.49 17.10 2.66
CA GLU A 251 -9.94 17.14 2.48
C GLU A 251 -10.60 15.83 2.92
N LEU A 252 -9.99 14.69 2.64
CA LEU A 252 -10.45 13.41 3.12
C LEU A 252 -10.40 13.32 4.66
N GLN A 253 -9.35 13.84 5.29
CA GLN A 253 -9.24 13.94 6.75
C GLN A 253 -10.37 14.80 7.35
N LYS A 254 -10.72 15.91 6.71
CA LYS A 254 -11.87 16.72 7.13
C LYS A 254 -13.18 15.94 7.01
N ALA A 255 -13.36 15.16 5.94
CA ALA A 255 -14.54 14.34 5.76
C ALA A 255 -14.69 13.29 6.88
N PHE A 256 -13.58 12.68 7.31
CA PHE A 256 -13.58 11.72 8.42
C PHE A 256 -13.71 12.36 9.81
N MET A 257 -13.39 13.65 9.98
CA MET A 257 -13.36 14.29 11.30
C MET A 257 -14.71 14.21 12.03
N ASN A 258 -15.81 14.17 11.29
CA ASN A 258 -17.15 14.08 11.84
C ASN A 258 -17.54 12.67 12.30
N ASP A 259 -16.78 11.64 11.92
CA ASP A 259 -17.04 10.26 12.30
C ASP A 259 -16.45 9.93 13.67
N TYR A 260 -15.33 10.53 14.00
CA TYR A 260 -14.60 10.31 15.27
C TYR A 260 -15.10 11.27 16.35
N LYS A 261 -16.26 10.93 16.95
CA LYS A 261 -16.96 11.75 17.95
C LYS A 261 -16.62 11.31 19.38
N GLY A 262 -16.98 12.18 20.37
CA GLY A 262 -16.84 11.88 21.78
C GLY A 262 -15.48 12.27 22.38
N LYS A 263 -15.36 12.11 23.71
CA LYS A 263 -14.18 12.52 24.49
C LYS A 263 -12.94 11.69 24.16
N ALA A 264 -13.14 10.40 23.87
CA ALA A 264 -12.05 9.46 23.52
C ALA A 264 -11.26 9.92 22.30
N TRP A 265 -11.90 10.60 21.35
CA TRP A 265 -11.29 11.09 20.11
C TRP A 265 -10.82 12.55 20.18
N PHE A 266 -10.81 13.17 21.38
CA PHE A 266 -10.44 14.57 21.53
C PHE A 266 -9.05 14.88 20.98
N TRP A 267 -8.03 14.11 21.37
CA TRP A 267 -6.65 14.32 20.95
C TRP A 267 -6.45 14.12 19.45
N HIS A 268 -7.12 13.14 18.85
CA HIS A 268 -7.10 12.92 17.42
C HIS A 268 -7.64 14.14 16.67
N ARG A 269 -8.83 14.62 17.05
CA ARG A 269 -9.40 15.82 16.42
C ARG A 269 -8.59 17.08 16.67
N PHE A 270 -7.95 17.20 17.82
CA PHE A 270 -7.05 18.32 18.11
C PHE A 270 -5.85 18.32 17.16
N VAL A 271 -5.17 17.19 17.02
CA VAL A 271 -4.04 17.02 16.10
C VAL A 271 -4.46 17.30 14.66
N TRP A 272 -5.63 16.81 14.21
CA TRP A 272 -6.09 17.02 12.84
C TRP A 272 -6.42 18.48 12.50
N ARG A 273 -6.71 19.30 13.49
CA ARG A 273 -6.92 20.74 13.33
C ARG A 273 -5.64 21.56 13.31
N MET A 274 -4.52 20.96 13.70
CA MET A 274 -3.24 21.68 13.71
C MET A 274 -2.78 22.06 12.31
N PRO A 275 -2.11 23.20 12.16
CA PRO A 275 -1.43 23.58 10.93
C PRO A 275 -0.40 22.53 10.49
N LYS A 276 -0.37 22.21 9.20
CA LYS A 276 0.51 21.15 8.65
C LYS A 276 1.98 21.34 9.00
N PHE A 277 2.47 22.59 9.04
CA PHE A 277 3.87 22.84 9.36
C PHE A 277 4.21 22.45 10.80
N ILE A 278 3.29 22.67 11.75
CA ILE A 278 3.45 22.25 13.15
C ILE A 278 3.47 20.71 13.22
N LEU A 279 2.54 20.05 12.56
CA LEU A 279 2.48 18.58 12.51
C LEU A 279 3.76 17.98 11.93
N LYS A 280 4.31 18.58 10.87
CA LYS A 280 5.58 18.13 10.30
C LYS A 280 6.74 18.30 11.27
N ILE A 281 6.81 19.43 11.98
CA ILE A 281 7.85 19.66 12.98
C ILE A 281 7.73 18.63 14.11
N LEU A 282 6.53 18.40 14.63
CA LEU A 282 6.29 17.42 15.69
C LEU A 282 6.59 15.99 15.22
N GLU A 283 6.22 15.64 14.00
CA GLU A 283 6.56 14.35 13.41
C GLU A 283 8.07 14.17 13.27
N TYR A 284 8.79 15.18 12.80
CA TYR A 284 10.26 15.14 12.74
C TYR A 284 10.89 14.97 14.11
N ILE A 285 10.45 15.75 15.10
CA ILE A 285 10.95 15.65 16.47
C ILE A 285 10.68 14.24 17.01
N TYR A 286 9.48 13.71 16.81
CA TYR A 286 9.11 12.38 17.26
C TYR A 286 9.96 11.29 16.57
N ILE A 287 10.09 11.33 15.25
CA ILE A 287 10.90 10.36 14.50
C ILE A 287 12.37 10.42 14.93
N MET A 288 12.94 11.61 15.07
CA MET A 288 14.32 11.79 15.53
C MET A 288 14.53 11.27 16.95
N PHE A 289 13.61 11.58 17.85
CA PHE A 289 13.67 11.13 19.24
C PHE A 289 13.52 9.60 19.32
N ALA A 290 12.51 9.04 18.66
CA ALA A 290 12.28 7.60 18.67
C ALA A 290 13.44 6.83 18.01
N SER A 291 13.94 7.27 16.85
CA SER A 291 15.04 6.61 16.16
C SER A 291 16.35 6.70 16.93
N PHE A 292 16.58 7.78 17.67
CA PHE A 292 17.78 7.96 18.51
C PHE A 292 17.90 6.87 19.59
N PHE A 293 16.80 6.46 20.19
CA PHE A 293 16.80 5.38 21.19
C PHE A 293 17.05 4.00 20.60
N TYR A 294 16.71 3.77 19.32
CA TYR A 294 16.97 2.49 18.65
C TYR A 294 18.34 2.44 17.98
N SER A 295 18.76 3.52 17.34
CA SER A 295 20.04 3.62 16.66
C SER A 295 20.40 5.09 16.39
N PRO A 296 21.35 5.70 17.13
CA PRO A 296 21.80 7.06 16.87
C PRO A 296 22.38 7.26 15.47
N LYS A 297 23.01 6.22 14.91
CA LYS A 297 23.60 6.22 13.58
C LYS A 297 22.55 6.33 12.48
N ASP A 298 21.44 5.61 12.63
CA ASP A 298 20.34 5.61 11.68
C ASP A 298 19.55 6.92 11.73
N SER A 299 19.44 7.56 12.91
CA SER A 299 18.83 8.88 13.06
C SER A 299 19.52 9.93 12.20
N ILE A 300 20.87 9.94 12.22
CA ILE A 300 21.68 10.87 11.42
C ILE A 300 21.51 10.58 9.92
N ASN A 301 21.46 9.31 9.54
CA ASN A 301 21.27 8.90 8.14
C ASN A 301 19.86 9.26 7.64
N ILE A 302 18.83 9.06 8.44
CA ILE A 302 17.45 9.47 8.12
C ILE A 302 17.38 10.98 7.93
N LEU A 303 18.02 11.76 8.79
CA LEU A 303 18.04 13.22 8.66
C LEU A 303 18.76 13.66 7.38
N LYS A 304 19.95 13.11 7.11
CA LYS A 304 20.71 13.41 5.89
C LYS A 304 19.93 13.05 4.62
N SER A 305 19.32 11.87 4.57
CA SER A 305 18.50 11.43 3.45
C SER A 305 17.31 12.37 3.22
N LYS A 306 16.61 12.78 4.28
CA LYS A 306 15.47 13.72 4.20
C LYS A 306 15.90 15.11 3.70
N VAL A 307 17.02 15.65 4.17
CA VAL A 307 17.56 16.94 3.72
C VAL A 307 17.96 16.86 2.25
N ASN A 308 18.67 15.81 1.86
CA ASN A 308 19.08 15.59 0.48
C ASN A 308 17.86 15.45 -0.46
N THR A 309 16.87 14.66 -0.07
CA THR A 309 15.63 14.50 -0.84
C THR A 309 14.87 15.83 -0.98
N PHE A 310 14.85 16.68 0.06
CA PHE A 310 14.21 17.99 -0.01
C PHE A 310 14.94 18.95 -0.95
N ILE A 311 16.28 18.98 -0.91
CA ILE A 311 17.10 19.82 -1.81
C ILE A 311 16.95 19.34 -3.25
N ALA A 312 17.07 18.04 -3.47
CA ALA A 312 16.97 17.42 -4.78
C ALA A 312 15.56 17.54 -5.39
N ALA A 313 14.50 17.43 -4.59
CA ALA A 313 13.13 17.61 -5.05
C ALA A 313 12.85 19.00 -5.61
N ARG A 314 13.54 20.04 -5.13
CA ARG A 314 13.42 21.40 -5.70
C ARG A 314 14.03 21.49 -7.10
N LYS A 315 15.12 20.80 -7.36
CA LYS A 315 15.80 20.79 -8.66
C LYS A 315 15.04 19.96 -9.71
N ILE A 316 14.53 18.79 -9.33
CA ILE A 316 13.85 17.89 -10.27
C ILE A 316 12.54 18.46 -10.81
N ILE A 317 11.89 19.39 -10.10
CA ILE A 317 10.67 20.09 -10.59
C ILE A 317 10.90 20.79 -11.93
N SER A 318 12.13 21.16 -12.26
CA SER A 318 12.48 21.82 -13.52
C SER A 318 12.50 20.89 -14.74
N TYR A 319 12.58 19.56 -14.54
CA TYR A 319 12.62 18.63 -15.68
C TYR A 319 11.23 18.46 -16.32
N ALA A 320 11.17 18.73 -17.61
CA ALA A 320 9.92 18.87 -18.35
C ALA A 320 8.95 17.68 -18.29
N PRO A 321 9.36 16.40 -18.45
CA PRO A 321 8.41 15.28 -18.36
C PRO A 321 7.76 15.17 -16.98
N PHE A 322 8.53 15.44 -15.94
CA PHE A 322 8.07 15.34 -14.56
C PHE A 322 7.02 16.39 -14.18
N ASN A 323 7.17 17.63 -14.68
CA ASN A 323 6.22 18.71 -14.39
C ASN A 323 4.86 18.49 -15.03
N LYS A 324 4.81 17.86 -16.21
CA LYS A 324 3.57 17.64 -16.96
C LYS A 324 2.74 16.48 -16.44
N THR A 325 3.32 15.62 -15.60
CA THR A 325 2.74 14.31 -15.24
C THR A 325 2.37 14.17 -13.77
N LYS A 326 2.49 15.24 -12.97
CA LYS A 326 2.07 15.19 -11.56
C LYS A 326 0.56 15.20 -11.44
N VAL A 327 -0.01 14.10 -10.94
CA VAL A 327 -1.45 13.97 -10.68
C VAL A 327 -1.97 15.09 -9.78
N GLY A 328 -1.19 15.54 -8.78
CA GLY A 328 -1.59 16.62 -7.87
C GLY A 328 -1.82 17.98 -8.50
N ILE A 329 -1.40 18.19 -9.75
CA ILE A 329 -1.66 19.43 -10.51
C ILE A 329 -3.00 19.34 -11.25
N LEU A 330 -3.57 18.16 -11.36
CA LEU A 330 -4.75 17.90 -12.17
C LEU A 330 -6.05 18.24 -11.47
N PHE A 331 -6.06 18.21 -10.14
CA PHE A 331 -7.26 18.45 -9.35
C PHE A 331 -7.30 19.91 -8.91
N ASN A 332 -8.32 20.65 -9.36
CA ASN A 332 -8.66 21.92 -8.76
C ASN A 332 -9.27 21.73 -7.36
N ASP A 333 -9.53 22.83 -6.65
CA ASP A 333 -10.02 22.77 -5.25
C ASP A 333 -11.39 22.10 -5.15
N GLN A 334 -12.28 22.29 -6.14
CA GLN A 334 -13.60 21.67 -6.15
C GLN A 334 -13.50 20.18 -6.45
N GLU A 335 -12.77 19.80 -7.50
CA GLU A 335 -12.49 18.41 -7.85
C GLU A 335 -11.87 17.64 -6.66
N THR A 336 -10.98 18.30 -5.90
CA THR A 336 -10.33 17.74 -4.71
C THR A 336 -11.35 17.45 -3.59
N LYS A 337 -12.28 18.37 -3.34
CA LYS A 337 -13.34 18.19 -2.34
C LYS A 337 -14.32 17.10 -2.75
N ASP A 338 -14.75 17.12 -4.01
CA ASP A 338 -15.70 16.14 -4.54
C ASP A 338 -15.09 14.73 -4.51
N LEU A 339 -13.84 14.59 -4.91
CA LEU A 339 -13.13 13.32 -4.85
C LEU A 339 -12.96 12.84 -3.39
N ALA A 340 -12.64 13.74 -2.45
CA ALA A 340 -12.57 13.37 -1.04
C ALA A 340 -13.92 12.88 -0.51
N GLY A 341 -15.03 13.51 -0.92
CA GLY A 341 -16.38 13.06 -0.61
C GLY A 341 -16.68 11.66 -1.17
N ILE A 342 -16.32 11.41 -2.42
CA ILE A 342 -16.49 10.10 -3.07
C ILE A 342 -15.64 9.03 -2.38
N LEU A 343 -14.38 9.33 -2.06
CA LEU A 343 -13.50 8.40 -1.33
C LEU A 343 -14.11 8.02 0.03
N ARG A 344 -14.58 9.02 0.80
CA ARG A 344 -15.25 8.77 2.09
C ARG A 344 -16.51 7.92 1.94
N LYS A 345 -17.27 8.10 0.88
CA LYS A 345 -18.51 7.37 0.58
C LYS A 345 -18.26 5.88 0.37
N TYR A 346 -17.19 5.51 -0.33
CA TYR A 346 -16.81 4.12 -0.63
C TYR A 346 -15.75 3.55 0.30
N TYR A 347 -15.55 4.20 1.45
CA TYR A 347 -14.73 3.69 2.54
C TYR A 347 -15.39 2.50 3.22
N SER A 348 -14.56 1.55 3.68
CA SER A 348 -14.94 0.49 4.60
C SER A 348 -13.81 0.18 5.55
N SER A 349 -14.13 -0.42 6.67
CA SER A 349 -13.17 -1.00 7.62
C SER A 349 -13.90 -2.03 8.49
N CYS A 350 -13.14 -2.89 9.15
CA CYS A 350 -13.66 -3.77 10.19
C CYS A 350 -12.95 -3.45 11.51
N ILE A 351 -13.73 -3.44 12.60
CA ILE A 351 -13.15 -3.46 13.95
C ILE A 351 -12.43 -4.80 14.08
N TRP A 352 -11.10 -4.71 14.28
CA TRP A 352 -10.25 -5.87 14.37
C TRP A 352 -10.60 -6.78 15.55
N GLN A 353 -10.65 -8.07 15.31
CA GLN A 353 -10.63 -9.10 16.33
C GLN A 353 -9.30 -9.87 16.23
N LYS A 354 -8.86 -10.43 17.36
CA LYS A 354 -7.65 -11.26 17.38
C LYS A 354 -7.82 -12.45 16.45
N GLY A 355 -6.83 -12.68 15.60
CA GLY A 355 -6.83 -13.74 14.61
C GLY A 355 -7.58 -13.45 13.32
N ASP A 356 -8.11 -12.22 13.12
CA ASP A 356 -8.66 -11.81 11.84
C ASP A 356 -7.59 -11.78 10.74
N ILE A 357 -7.91 -12.31 9.55
CA ILE A 357 -7.12 -12.10 8.33
C ILE A 357 -7.96 -11.36 7.30
N LEU A 358 -7.48 -10.21 6.84
CA LEU A 358 -8.09 -9.42 5.76
C LEU A 358 -7.23 -9.54 4.50
N LEU A 359 -7.75 -10.21 3.47
CA LEU A 359 -7.14 -10.33 2.14
C LEU A 359 -7.75 -9.28 1.21
N VAL A 360 -6.92 -8.44 0.61
CA VAL A 360 -7.31 -7.26 -0.17
C VAL A 360 -6.79 -7.36 -1.60
N ASP A 361 -7.62 -7.02 -2.57
CA ASP A 361 -7.20 -6.82 -3.95
C ASP A 361 -6.53 -5.45 -4.12
N ASN A 362 -5.21 -5.45 -4.10
CA ASN A 362 -4.41 -4.23 -4.18
C ASN A 362 -4.51 -3.50 -5.53
N ARG A 363 -5.11 -4.14 -6.54
CA ARG A 363 -5.31 -3.56 -7.88
C ARG A 363 -6.48 -2.58 -7.94
N LYS A 364 -7.43 -2.71 -7.02
CA LYS A 364 -8.66 -1.90 -7.00
C LYS A 364 -9.04 -1.36 -5.62
N VAL A 365 -8.27 -1.66 -4.59
CA VAL A 365 -8.52 -1.20 -3.24
C VAL A 365 -7.26 -0.52 -2.70
N VAL A 366 -7.43 0.71 -2.26
CA VAL A 366 -6.41 1.41 -1.48
C VAL A 366 -6.67 1.21 0.00
N HIS A 367 -5.61 1.18 0.80
CA HIS A 367 -5.71 0.96 2.24
C HIS A 367 -4.91 1.98 3.04
N ALA A 368 -5.27 2.13 4.32
CA ALA A 368 -4.55 2.98 5.26
C ALA A 368 -4.74 2.50 6.70
N GLY A 369 -3.75 2.76 7.55
CA GLY A 369 -3.95 2.66 9.00
C GLY A 369 -4.86 3.77 9.51
N MET A 370 -5.91 3.40 10.24
CA MET A 370 -6.87 4.34 10.79
C MET A 370 -6.46 4.77 12.20
N PRO A 371 -6.97 5.92 12.67
CA PRO A 371 -6.71 6.42 14.02
C PRO A 371 -7.11 5.43 15.10
N GLY A 372 -6.31 5.35 16.15
CA GLY A 372 -6.58 4.46 17.27
C GLY A 372 -5.71 4.75 18.48
N ALA A 373 -5.92 4.01 19.55
CA ALA A 373 -5.14 4.11 20.79
C ALA A 373 -4.92 2.72 21.40
N GLY A 374 -3.83 2.60 22.16
CA GLY A 374 -3.37 1.34 22.73
C GLY A 374 -2.46 0.55 21.80
N ASP A 375 -1.90 -0.51 22.35
CA ASP A 375 -1.02 -1.41 21.59
C ASP A 375 -1.81 -2.11 20.49
N ARG A 376 -1.14 -2.32 19.37
CA ARG A 376 -1.70 -2.95 18.18
C ARG A 376 -0.63 -3.78 17.51
N LEU A 377 -0.95 -5.03 17.22
CA LEU A 377 -0.08 -5.92 16.49
C LEU A 377 -0.79 -6.43 15.23
N VAL A 378 -0.56 -5.75 14.12
CA VAL A 378 -1.03 -6.19 12.79
C VAL A 378 0.18 -6.53 11.94
N ARG A 379 0.08 -7.63 11.23
CA ARG A 379 1.05 -8.13 10.27
C ARG A 379 0.55 -7.87 8.86
N ALA A 380 1.48 -7.86 7.91
CA ALA A 380 1.15 -7.80 6.49
C ALA A 380 1.93 -8.86 5.70
N MET A 381 1.35 -9.31 4.62
CA MET A 381 1.98 -10.17 3.62
C MET A 381 1.53 -9.73 2.24
N ILE A 382 2.46 -9.61 1.31
CA ILE A 382 2.18 -9.21 -0.07
C ILE A 382 2.40 -10.38 -1.02
N CYS A 383 1.57 -10.45 -2.06
CA CYS A 383 1.57 -11.57 -2.99
C CYS A 383 1.42 -11.12 -4.44
N ASN A 384 2.00 -11.89 -5.34
CA ASN A 384 1.86 -11.83 -6.79
C ASN A 384 2.28 -10.47 -7.38
N PRO A 385 3.54 -10.31 -7.79
CA PRO A 385 4.03 -9.07 -8.38
C PRO A 385 3.36 -8.80 -9.73
N MET A 386 3.12 -7.53 -10.04
CA MET A 386 2.49 -7.10 -11.27
C MET A 386 3.35 -6.09 -12.01
N ASP A 387 3.18 -6.02 -13.32
CA ASP A 387 3.74 -4.95 -14.13
C ASP A 387 2.76 -3.78 -14.23
N MET A 388 3.12 -2.70 -13.56
CA MET A 388 2.34 -1.45 -13.54
C MET A 388 3.11 -0.28 -14.13
N ASN A 389 4.32 -0.51 -14.64
CA ASN A 389 5.12 0.54 -15.25
C ASN A 389 4.78 0.69 -16.73
N TYR A 390 4.70 1.91 -17.21
CA TYR A 390 4.55 2.24 -18.61
C TYR A 390 5.31 3.52 -18.97
N SER A 391 5.51 3.77 -20.26
CA SER A 391 6.18 4.97 -20.75
C SER A 391 5.28 6.19 -20.59
N HIS A 392 5.89 7.37 -20.38
CA HIS A 392 5.17 8.63 -20.39
C HIS A 392 4.60 9.01 -21.79
N GLU A 393 4.98 8.28 -22.82
CA GLU A 393 4.44 8.42 -24.18
C GLU A 393 3.14 7.62 -24.36
N GLU A 394 2.88 6.63 -23.52
CA GLU A 394 1.65 5.86 -23.52
C GLU A 394 0.54 6.64 -22.82
N ASN A 395 -0.64 6.65 -23.41
CA ASN A 395 -1.81 7.32 -22.88
C ASN A 395 -2.98 6.36 -22.69
N GLY A 396 -3.90 6.74 -21.81
CA GLY A 396 -5.16 6.04 -21.62
C GLY A 396 -5.17 5.06 -20.47
N VAL A 397 -5.97 4.03 -20.63
CA VAL A 397 -6.18 3.00 -19.61
C VAL A 397 -5.12 1.91 -19.77
N PHE A 398 -4.40 1.65 -18.70
CA PHE A 398 -3.39 0.62 -18.66
C PHE A 398 -4.01 -0.74 -18.30
N ASP A 399 -3.70 -1.75 -19.09
CA ASP A 399 -4.08 -3.15 -18.82
C ASP A 399 -3.04 -3.78 -17.88
N CYS A 400 -3.43 -3.95 -16.62
CA CYS A 400 -2.56 -4.52 -15.60
C CYS A 400 -2.43 -6.03 -15.76
N LYS A 401 -1.20 -6.51 -15.93
CA LYS A 401 -0.87 -7.93 -16.03
C LYS A 401 -0.08 -8.41 -14.82
N GLU A 402 -0.48 -9.54 -14.29
CA GLU A 402 0.31 -10.24 -13.29
C GLU A 402 1.58 -10.79 -13.94
N ARG A 403 2.72 -10.54 -13.30
CA ARG A 403 4.00 -11.11 -13.75
C ARG A 403 4.29 -12.43 -13.07
N VAL A 404 4.84 -13.34 -13.85
CA VAL A 404 5.33 -14.64 -13.36
C VAL A 404 6.73 -14.49 -12.76
N THR A 405 7.50 -13.52 -13.24
CA THR A 405 8.88 -13.24 -12.83
C THR A 405 8.97 -11.96 -12.02
N ASP A 406 10.02 -11.87 -11.20
CA ASP A 406 10.29 -10.69 -10.39
C ASP A 406 10.65 -9.45 -11.22
N THR A 407 10.50 -8.29 -10.60
CA THR A 407 10.76 -6.99 -11.21
C THR A 407 12.17 -6.49 -10.90
N VAL A 408 12.53 -5.34 -11.48
CA VAL A 408 13.77 -4.62 -11.13
C VAL A 408 13.87 -4.36 -9.64
N GLY A 409 12.79 -3.86 -9.01
CA GLY A 409 12.80 -3.57 -7.59
C GLY A 409 13.00 -4.82 -6.76
N PHE A 410 12.32 -5.90 -7.12
CA PHE A 410 12.45 -7.17 -6.44
C PHE A 410 13.88 -7.75 -6.58
N TYR A 411 14.44 -7.78 -7.79
CA TYR A 411 15.81 -8.22 -8.02
C TYR A 411 16.83 -7.36 -7.29
N MET A 412 16.67 -6.02 -7.31
CA MET A 412 17.51 -5.13 -6.53
C MET A 412 17.45 -5.45 -5.03
N ALA A 413 16.27 -5.75 -4.52
CA ALA A 413 16.06 -6.10 -3.12
C ALA A 413 16.68 -7.44 -2.73
N SER A 414 16.68 -8.41 -3.64
CA SER A 414 17.24 -9.74 -3.39
C SER A 414 18.77 -9.82 -3.55
N GLY A 415 19.41 -8.80 -4.12
CA GLY A 415 20.82 -8.83 -4.49
C GLY A 415 21.15 -9.71 -5.70
N GLN A 416 20.19 -10.45 -6.26
CA GLN A 416 20.41 -11.36 -7.39
C GLN A 416 20.88 -10.63 -8.65
N LEU A 417 20.40 -9.42 -8.87
CA LEU A 417 20.85 -8.60 -10.01
C LEU A 417 22.33 -8.21 -9.94
N ALA A 418 22.89 -8.06 -8.74
CA ALA A 418 24.31 -7.79 -8.59
C ALA A 418 25.13 -8.98 -9.07
N ASP A 419 24.69 -10.20 -8.76
CA ASP A 419 25.36 -11.43 -9.16
C ASP A 419 25.22 -11.67 -10.68
N GLU A 420 24.02 -11.54 -11.25
CA GLU A 420 23.76 -11.66 -12.68
C GLU A 420 24.53 -10.61 -13.50
N ALA A 421 24.61 -9.37 -13.02
CA ALA A 421 25.35 -8.32 -13.71
C ALA A 421 26.87 -8.48 -13.60
N MET A 422 27.39 -9.14 -12.56
CA MET A 422 28.79 -9.55 -12.48
C MET A 422 29.09 -10.66 -13.49
N ASP A 423 28.20 -11.64 -13.63
CA ASP A 423 28.34 -12.73 -14.59
C ASP A 423 28.25 -12.25 -16.05
N GLU A 424 27.39 -11.30 -16.38
CA GLU A 424 27.35 -10.66 -17.71
C GLU A 424 28.65 -9.87 -18.00
N ASN A 425 29.22 -9.19 -17.01
CA ASN A 425 30.50 -8.50 -17.20
C ASN A 425 31.68 -9.47 -17.41
N LEU A 426 31.62 -10.65 -16.80
CA LEU A 426 32.62 -11.71 -17.03
C LEU A 426 32.45 -12.36 -18.42
N SER A 427 31.22 -12.46 -18.93
CA SER A 427 30.98 -12.99 -20.28
C SER A 427 31.27 -12.02 -21.42
N LEU A 428 31.31 -10.71 -21.14
CA LEU A 428 31.69 -9.67 -22.11
C LEU A 428 33.22 -9.36 -22.12
N SER A 429 33.93 -9.88 -21.13
CA SER A 429 35.41 -9.72 -21.01
C SER A 429 36.19 -10.93 -21.53
N ASN A 430 35.52 -11.96 -22.01
CA ASN A 430 36.05 -13.11 -22.74
C ASN A 430 35.62 -13.07 -24.21
#